data_9f354f915e4c1af7395ae9c8f047bd8c
#
_entry.id   9f354f915e4c1af7395ae9c8f047bd8c
#
_cell.length_a   1.000
_cell.length_b   1.000
_cell.length_c   1.000
_cell.angle_alpha   90.00
_cell.angle_beta   90.00
_cell.angle_gamma   90.00
#
_symmetry.space_group_name_H-M   'P 1'
#
loop_
_entity.id
_entity.type
_entity.pdbx_description
1 polymer ?
#
loop_
_entity_poly.entity_id
_entity_poly.type
_entity_poly.pdbx_seq_one_letter_code
_entity_poly.pdbx_strand_id
1 'polypeptide(L)'
;MFHLQIKEFLNTVCEQIKYKPIRNSISEELENHIEESKENYIRDGLEEKEAEEKAITQMGNAEIIGKELNKIHRPRLDWKLLIILVVLLIFGFVISYVITENENTEMMQYMKEGVSEYITTNYMIKYVCFVGVGFAIGIIIYFCDYKKIKNKSLILYIIATVVIILAFLFGISVSGINFLRIGNYSIRSNTIAIPLYIFAFIGFLENINEENKLTKLFKEKNIKINANALKLVVLSLISLLMLSLIPSSSSLIVLAITYLILATKKITSESENKRKHILILWGITIIVGTLVVLFEVLENPYVLDKFISVYKPEEYKETEGWRALNRKEIIESAQKFGEAGNMSEAIYLFDGFGGNEIISILAHFGWIPTVVLIITIFAFSIKMVINSFKIKEKYGSLIILGIGCMFILQSVFNILMNFNLIFDASFNLPFVTYGSGELIVNMMCLALIFAVYRRKDILIRNNIKAEKTDYNL
;
A
#
# COMPACT_ATOMS: atom_id res chain seq x y z
N MET A 1 39.73 18.94 29.62
CA MET A 1 40.59 17.92 28.98
C MET A 1 40.00 16.50 29.00
N PHE A 2 39.14 16.18 29.97
CA PHE A 2 38.64 14.84 30.25
C PHE A 2 37.60 14.29 29.24
N HIS A 3 36.78 15.12 28.65
CA HIS A 3 35.83 14.72 27.58
C HIS A 3 36.45 14.50 26.17
N LEU A 4 37.78 14.66 26.06
CA LEU A 4 38.44 14.57 24.75
C LEU A 4 38.57 13.12 24.26
N GLN A 5 38.92 12.17 25.16
CA GLN A 5 39.15 10.77 24.80
C GLN A 5 37.85 10.06 24.43
N ILE A 6 36.77 10.28 25.18
CA ILE A 6 35.44 9.72 24.82
C ILE A 6 34.99 10.30 23.48
N LYS A 7 35.14 11.61 23.26
CA LYS A 7 34.77 12.22 21.96
C LYS A 7 35.60 11.69 20.79
N GLU A 8 36.90 11.48 20.98
CA GLU A 8 37.79 10.93 19.96
C GLU A 8 37.38 9.49 19.60
N PHE A 9 37.10 8.66 20.61
CA PHE A 9 36.57 7.30 20.41
C PHE A 9 35.28 7.33 19.64
N LEU A 10 34.29 8.13 20.05
CA LEU A 10 32.97 8.25 19.40
C LEU A 10 33.10 8.78 17.97
N ASN A 11 33.97 9.74 17.70
CA ASN A 11 34.23 10.25 16.35
C ASN A 11 34.81 9.15 15.47
N THR A 12 35.78 8.38 15.94
CA THR A 12 36.39 7.27 15.20
C THR A 12 35.34 6.20 14.85
N VAL A 13 34.44 5.84 15.78
CA VAL A 13 33.31 4.94 15.52
C VAL A 13 32.39 5.54 14.47
N CYS A 14 32.01 6.80 14.62
CA CYS A 14 31.08 7.49 13.72
C CYS A 14 31.63 7.67 12.29
N GLU A 15 32.93 7.83 12.12
CA GLU A 15 33.59 7.91 10.81
C GLU A 15 33.40 6.64 9.98
N GLN A 16 33.41 5.46 10.63
CA GLN A 16 33.20 4.18 9.99
C GLN A 16 31.75 3.97 9.50
N ILE A 17 30.79 4.72 10.05
CA ILE A 17 29.37 4.58 9.73
C ILE A 17 29.02 5.43 8.51
N LYS A 18 28.71 4.79 7.37
CA LYS A 18 28.37 5.48 6.12
C LYS A 18 27.04 6.22 6.17
N TYR A 19 26.05 5.71 6.91
CA TYR A 19 24.72 6.32 7.01
C TYR A 19 24.71 7.45 8.04
N LYS A 20 25.01 8.67 7.60
CA LYS A 20 25.16 9.88 8.44
C LYS A 20 23.99 10.13 9.42
N PRO A 21 22.68 9.95 9.06
CA PRO A 21 21.58 10.28 9.95
C PRO A 21 21.53 9.50 11.27
N ILE A 22 22.22 8.36 11.38
CA ILE A 22 22.21 7.55 12.62
C ILE A 22 23.42 7.83 13.51
N ARG A 23 24.45 8.53 13.02
CA ARG A 23 25.69 8.76 13.75
C ARG A 23 25.45 9.39 15.12
N ASN A 24 24.61 10.41 15.20
CA ASN A 24 24.30 11.08 16.46
C ASN A 24 23.63 10.15 17.49
N SER A 25 22.69 9.31 17.04
CA SER A 25 22.02 8.35 17.93
C SER A 25 22.97 7.28 18.46
N ILE A 26 23.85 6.78 17.58
CA ILE A 26 24.88 5.79 17.98
C ILE A 26 25.91 6.43 18.91
N SER A 27 26.35 7.66 18.61
CA SER A 27 27.28 8.39 19.49
C SER A 27 26.69 8.56 20.88
N GLU A 28 25.45 9.01 20.99
CA GLU A 28 24.75 9.20 22.27
C GLU A 28 24.52 7.88 23.03
N GLU A 29 24.26 6.77 22.34
CA GLU A 29 24.10 5.44 22.94
C GLU A 29 25.44 4.92 23.51
N LEU A 30 26.50 5.02 22.72
CA LEU A 30 27.83 4.62 23.15
C LEU A 30 28.38 5.51 24.30
N GLU A 31 28.14 6.83 24.22
CA GLU A 31 28.51 7.79 25.29
C GLU A 31 27.84 7.37 26.60
N ASN A 32 26.54 7.09 26.62
CA ASN A 32 25.85 6.65 27.83
C ASN A 32 26.41 5.30 28.38
N HIS A 33 26.76 4.35 27.51
CA HIS A 33 27.36 3.09 27.94
C HIS A 33 28.73 3.28 28.55
N ILE A 34 29.55 4.19 27.98
CA ILE A 34 30.87 4.52 28.53
C ILE A 34 30.70 5.24 29.89
N GLU A 35 29.77 6.20 29.99
CA GLU A 35 29.49 6.88 31.25
C GLU A 35 28.97 5.92 32.33
N GLU A 36 28.04 5.02 32.01
CA GLU A 36 27.55 4.02 32.96
C GLU A 36 28.65 3.08 33.44
N SER A 37 29.56 2.67 32.56
CA SER A 37 30.73 1.84 32.91
C SER A 37 31.72 2.62 33.77
N LYS A 38 31.99 3.90 33.44
CA LYS A 38 32.84 4.82 34.22
C LYS A 38 32.30 4.99 35.66
N GLU A 39 30.99 5.25 35.80
CA GLU A 39 30.35 5.37 37.11
C GLU A 39 30.46 4.10 37.95
N ASN A 40 30.37 2.95 37.36
CA ASN A 40 30.55 1.67 38.05
C ASN A 40 31.99 1.51 38.57
N TYR A 41 33.00 1.83 37.74
CA TYR A 41 34.39 1.78 38.15
C TYR A 41 34.75 2.79 39.25
N ILE A 42 34.12 3.99 39.24
CA ILE A 42 34.29 4.95 40.34
C ILE A 42 33.69 4.40 41.64
N ARG A 43 32.53 3.73 41.57
CA ARG A 43 31.93 3.06 42.74
C ARG A 43 32.80 1.93 43.29
N ASP A 44 33.55 1.27 42.42
CA ASP A 44 34.52 0.24 42.79
C ASP A 44 35.87 0.80 43.38
N GLY A 45 35.95 2.15 43.48
CA GLY A 45 37.07 2.83 44.13
C GLY A 45 38.19 3.27 43.18
N LEU A 46 38.00 3.27 41.86
CA LEU A 46 39.00 3.84 40.94
C LEU A 46 38.90 5.35 40.86
N GLU A 47 40.05 6.00 40.60
CA GLU A 47 40.07 7.41 40.28
C GLU A 47 39.35 7.69 38.94
N GLU A 48 38.78 8.88 38.81
CA GLU A 48 37.94 9.25 37.63
C GLU A 48 38.66 9.04 36.28
N LYS A 49 39.97 9.32 36.22
CA LYS A 49 40.78 9.10 35.01
C LYS A 49 40.98 7.64 34.69
N GLU A 50 41.32 6.82 35.67
CA GLU A 50 41.49 5.38 35.49
C GLU A 50 40.18 4.71 35.14
N ALA A 51 39.04 5.16 35.71
CA ALA A 51 37.71 4.69 35.42
C ALA A 51 37.31 4.98 33.96
N GLU A 52 37.64 6.19 33.45
CA GLU A 52 37.37 6.57 32.04
C GLU A 52 38.21 5.75 31.07
N GLU A 53 39.53 5.66 31.28
CA GLU A 53 40.41 4.84 30.41
C GLU A 53 40.00 3.36 30.40
N LYS A 54 39.63 2.83 31.56
CA LYS A 54 39.17 1.45 31.69
C LYS A 54 37.83 1.22 31.01
N ALA A 55 36.89 2.16 31.12
CA ALA A 55 35.59 2.11 30.43
C ALA A 55 35.74 2.14 28.90
N ILE A 56 36.61 3.01 28.38
CA ILE A 56 36.89 3.06 26.92
C ILE A 56 37.61 1.78 26.47
N THR A 57 38.60 1.30 27.23
CA THR A 57 39.31 0.06 26.89
C THR A 57 38.40 -1.16 26.87
N GLN A 58 37.43 -1.21 27.80
CA GLN A 58 36.43 -2.28 27.86
C GLN A 58 35.51 -2.28 26.63
N MET A 59 35.23 -1.13 26.02
CA MET A 59 34.45 -1.05 24.78
C MET A 59 35.19 -1.73 23.59
N GLY A 60 36.51 -1.77 23.61
CA GLY A 60 37.34 -2.36 22.57
C GLY A 60 37.74 -1.39 21.45
N ASN A 61 38.10 -1.91 20.28
CA ASN A 61 38.61 -1.08 19.19
C ASN A 61 37.50 -0.31 18.45
N ALA A 62 37.59 1.04 18.46
CA ALA A 62 36.63 1.93 17.87
C ALA A 62 36.36 1.69 16.38
N GLU A 63 37.42 1.35 15.60
CA GLU A 63 37.25 1.07 14.16
C GLU A 63 36.48 -0.23 13.92
N ILE A 64 36.74 -1.27 14.72
CA ILE A 64 36.06 -2.57 14.59
C ILE A 64 34.60 -2.39 14.93
N ILE A 65 34.29 -1.75 16.06
CA ILE A 65 32.93 -1.42 16.49
C ILE A 65 32.20 -0.60 15.42
N GLY A 66 32.84 0.44 14.90
CA GLY A 66 32.26 1.27 13.85
C GLY A 66 31.96 0.50 12.57
N LYS A 67 32.84 -0.42 12.15
CA LYS A 67 32.61 -1.29 10.97
C LYS A 67 31.48 -2.29 11.21
N GLU A 68 31.35 -2.86 12.40
CA GLU A 68 30.25 -3.76 12.75
C GLU A 68 28.92 -3.03 12.81
N LEU A 69 28.87 -1.85 13.47
CA LEU A 69 27.69 -1.01 13.52
C LEU A 69 27.27 -0.53 12.12
N ASN A 70 28.22 -0.18 11.25
CA ASN A 70 27.92 0.15 9.85
C ASN A 70 27.33 -1.04 9.08
N LYS A 71 27.77 -2.29 9.34
CA LYS A 71 27.22 -3.49 8.71
C LYS A 71 25.79 -3.77 9.18
N ILE A 72 25.46 -3.50 10.43
CA ILE A 72 24.14 -3.69 11.02
C ILE A 72 23.17 -2.58 10.55
N HIS A 73 23.59 -1.33 10.61
CA HIS A 73 22.75 -0.14 10.37
C HIS A 73 22.79 0.41 8.95
N ARG A 74 23.29 -0.36 7.98
CA ARG A 74 23.30 0.09 6.59
C ARG A 74 21.90 0.03 5.97
N PRO A 75 21.53 0.99 5.12
CA PRO A 75 20.31 0.93 4.32
C PRO A 75 20.29 -0.32 3.44
N ARG A 76 19.17 -1.03 3.42
CA ARG A 76 19.00 -2.24 2.60
C ARG A 76 17.87 -2.07 1.59
N LEU A 77 18.09 -2.53 0.36
CA LEU A 77 17.06 -2.64 -0.67
C LEU A 77 16.50 -4.06 -0.69
N ASP A 78 15.21 -4.22 -0.86
CA ASP A 78 14.59 -5.51 -1.07
C ASP A 78 14.67 -5.91 -2.55
N TRP A 79 15.79 -6.51 -2.94
CA TRP A 79 16.02 -6.96 -4.31
C TRP A 79 14.99 -7.96 -4.81
N LYS A 80 14.45 -8.83 -3.93
CA LYS A 80 13.42 -9.80 -4.30
C LYS A 80 12.12 -9.10 -4.71
N LEU A 81 11.71 -8.10 -3.95
CA LEU A 81 10.53 -7.30 -4.27
C LEU A 81 10.73 -6.50 -5.56
N LEU A 82 11.95 -5.96 -5.77
CA LEU A 82 12.28 -5.23 -7.00
C LEU A 82 12.22 -6.14 -8.24
N ILE A 83 12.74 -7.37 -8.16
CA ILE A 83 12.66 -8.34 -9.27
C ILE A 83 11.20 -8.66 -9.61
N ILE A 84 10.37 -8.93 -8.59
CA ILE A 84 8.95 -9.19 -8.79
C ILE A 84 8.25 -8.00 -9.47
N LEU A 85 8.55 -6.77 -9.02
CA LEU A 85 8.04 -5.55 -9.66
C LEU A 85 8.42 -5.50 -11.16
N VAL A 86 9.69 -5.76 -11.50
CA VAL A 86 10.16 -5.74 -12.89
C VAL A 86 9.38 -6.75 -13.74
N VAL A 87 9.13 -7.96 -13.22
CA VAL A 87 8.32 -8.97 -13.93
C VAL A 87 6.89 -8.46 -14.16
N LEU A 88 6.24 -7.86 -13.14
CA LEU A 88 4.90 -7.28 -13.30
C LEU A 88 4.87 -6.15 -14.33
N LEU A 89 5.90 -5.30 -14.36
CA LEU A 89 6.02 -4.22 -15.34
C LEU A 89 6.23 -4.76 -16.77
N ILE A 90 6.92 -5.90 -16.93
CA ILE A 90 7.05 -6.57 -18.24
C ILE A 90 5.67 -7.04 -18.72
N PHE A 91 4.85 -7.65 -17.86
CA PHE A 91 3.48 -8.01 -18.22
C PHE A 91 2.64 -6.79 -18.61
N GLY A 92 2.75 -5.69 -17.86
CA GLY A 92 2.07 -4.44 -18.21
C GLY A 92 2.50 -3.87 -19.56
N PHE A 93 3.79 -3.96 -19.89
CA PHE A 93 4.32 -3.58 -21.19
C PHE A 93 3.75 -4.46 -22.32
N VAL A 94 3.70 -5.78 -22.11
CA VAL A 94 3.15 -6.76 -23.09
C VAL A 94 1.66 -6.46 -23.33
N ILE A 95 0.87 -6.21 -22.30
CA ILE A 95 -0.55 -5.84 -22.46
C ILE A 95 -0.67 -4.52 -23.23
N SER A 96 0.13 -3.53 -22.90
CA SER A 96 0.12 -2.24 -23.60
C SER A 96 0.49 -2.39 -25.09
N TYR A 97 1.38 -3.33 -25.41
CA TYR A 97 1.73 -3.68 -26.79
C TYR A 97 0.52 -4.29 -27.51
N VAL A 98 -0.13 -5.29 -26.92
CA VAL A 98 -1.32 -5.95 -27.47
C VAL A 98 -2.42 -4.94 -27.79
N ILE A 99 -2.74 -4.05 -26.83
CA ILE A 99 -3.76 -3.01 -27.03
C ILE A 99 -3.37 -2.07 -28.17
N THR A 100 -2.09 -1.71 -28.29
CA THR A 100 -1.62 -0.85 -29.40
C THR A 100 -1.78 -1.52 -30.73
N GLU A 101 -1.45 -2.83 -30.85
CA GLU A 101 -1.63 -3.60 -32.08
C GLU A 101 -3.10 -3.76 -32.44
N ASN A 102 -3.96 -4.04 -31.46
CA ASN A 102 -5.40 -4.21 -31.68
C ASN A 102 -6.04 -2.90 -32.18
N GLU A 103 -5.60 -1.73 -31.73
CA GLU A 103 -6.06 -0.44 -32.28
C GLU A 103 -5.62 -0.21 -33.74
N ASN A 104 -4.56 -0.88 -34.20
CA ASN A 104 -4.08 -0.81 -35.56
C ASN A 104 -4.72 -1.84 -36.51
N THR A 105 -5.53 -2.77 -35.99
CA THR A 105 -6.21 -3.79 -36.80
C THR A 105 -7.32 -3.20 -37.70
N GLU A 106 -7.65 -3.96 -38.77
CA GLU A 106 -8.60 -3.54 -39.81
C GLU A 106 -9.97 -3.11 -39.26
N MET A 107 -10.43 -3.69 -38.15
CA MET A 107 -11.72 -3.39 -37.54
C MET A 107 -11.78 -1.94 -36.99
N MET A 108 -10.69 -1.45 -36.39
CA MET A 108 -10.56 -0.05 -36.03
C MET A 108 -10.41 0.85 -37.27
N GLN A 109 -9.88 0.33 -38.38
CA GLN A 109 -9.76 1.05 -39.63
C GLN A 109 -11.14 1.32 -40.25
N TYR A 110 -12.07 0.37 -40.22
CA TYR A 110 -13.48 0.57 -40.64
C TYR A 110 -14.23 1.59 -39.79
N MET A 111 -13.97 1.62 -38.47
CA MET A 111 -14.57 2.66 -37.60
C MET A 111 -13.94 4.05 -37.81
N LYS A 112 -12.69 4.13 -38.29
CA LYS A 112 -11.95 5.37 -38.51
C LYS A 112 -12.34 6.09 -39.79
N GLU A 113 -12.86 5.43 -40.80
CA GLU A 113 -13.25 6.05 -42.07
C GLU A 113 -14.38 7.10 -41.93
N GLY A 114 -15.07 7.12 -40.80
CA GLY A 114 -16.08 8.12 -40.46
C GLY A 114 -15.60 9.30 -39.59
N VAL A 115 -14.35 9.29 -39.09
CA VAL A 115 -13.83 10.33 -38.18
C VAL A 115 -12.48 10.86 -38.70
N SER A 116 -12.46 12.07 -39.21
CA SER A 116 -11.37 12.67 -39.97
C SER A 116 -10.09 12.98 -39.17
N GLU A 117 -10.03 12.73 -37.85
CA GLU A 117 -8.89 13.06 -37.00
C GLU A 117 -8.74 12.12 -35.82
N TYR A 118 -8.47 10.83 -36.09
CA TYR A 118 -8.16 9.89 -35.02
C TYR A 118 -6.64 9.81 -34.79
N ILE A 119 -6.20 10.42 -33.69
CA ILE A 119 -4.82 10.27 -33.22
C ILE A 119 -4.67 8.85 -32.64
N THR A 120 -4.02 7.96 -33.37
CA THR A 120 -3.65 6.61 -32.87
C THR A 120 -2.88 6.76 -31.57
N THR A 121 -3.48 6.31 -30.49
CA THR A 121 -2.86 6.37 -29.18
C THR A 121 -1.89 5.20 -29.02
N ASN A 122 -0.60 5.47 -29.00
CA ASN A 122 0.37 4.43 -28.70
C ASN A 122 0.44 4.17 -27.18
N TYR A 123 -0.30 3.17 -26.71
CA TYR A 123 -0.38 2.81 -25.28
C TYR A 123 0.96 2.28 -24.76
N MET A 124 1.77 1.66 -25.58
CA MET A 124 3.09 1.19 -25.22
C MET A 124 4.03 2.36 -24.84
N ILE A 125 4.09 3.41 -25.68
CA ILE A 125 4.88 4.61 -25.38
C ILE A 125 4.35 5.28 -24.10
N LYS A 126 3.02 5.44 -23.99
CA LYS A 126 2.42 5.98 -22.76
C LYS A 126 2.83 5.19 -21.53
N TYR A 127 2.73 3.86 -21.58
CA TYR A 127 3.09 3.01 -20.46
C TYR A 127 4.55 3.21 -20.03
N VAL A 128 5.49 3.21 -20.98
CA VAL A 128 6.93 3.44 -20.70
C VAL A 128 7.16 4.83 -20.08
N CYS A 129 6.50 5.87 -20.60
CA CYS A 129 6.58 7.22 -20.04
C CYS A 129 6.07 7.25 -18.58
N PHE A 130 4.94 6.60 -18.28
CA PHE A 130 4.39 6.57 -16.92
C PHE A 130 5.21 5.73 -15.96
N VAL A 131 5.80 4.62 -16.41
CA VAL A 131 6.81 3.87 -15.65
C VAL A 131 8.00 4.78 -15.33
N GLY A 132 8.52 5.51 -16.30
CA GLY A 132 9.62 6.47 -16.10
C GLY A 132 9.30 7.56 -15.08
N VAL A 133 8.12 8.18 -15.19
CA VAL A 133 7.64 9.19 -14.23
C VAL A 133 7.46 8.56 -12.85
N GLY A 134 6.85 7.37 -12.77
CA GLY A 134 6.66 6.64 -11.52
C GLY A 134 7.99 6.31 -10.82
N PHE A 135 9.01 5.89 -11.58
CA PHE A 135 10.37 5.68 -11.05
C PHE A 135 11.00 6.98 -10.56
N ALA A 136 10.90 8.08 -11.31
CA ALA A 136 11.48 9.37 -10.91
C ALA A 136 10.86 9.86 -9.58
N ILE A 137 9.55 9.85 -9.46
CA ILE A 137 8.84 10.18 -8.21
C ILE A 137 9.19 9.17 -7.12
N GLY A 138 9.24 7.89 -7.47
CA GLY A 138 9.59 6.81 -6.55
C GLY A 138 10.97 6.98 -5.92
N ILE A 139 11.97 7.41 -6.68
CA ILE A 139 13.31 7.71 -6.17
C ILE A 139 13.25 8.85 -5.15
N ILE A 140 12.49 9.91 -5.40
CA ILE A 140 12.32 11.01 -4.44
C ILE A 140 11.70 10.48 -3.14
N ILE A 141 10.62 9.71 -3.23
CA ILE A 141 9.93 9.12 -2.06
C ILE A 141 10.85 8.18 -1.29
N TYR A 142 11.66 7.37 -1.98
CA TYR A 142 12.61 6.43 -1.37
C TYR A 142 13.61 7.13 -0.44
N PHE A 143 14.02 8.36 -0.78
CA PHE A 143 14.94 9.15 0.05
C PHE A 143 14.23 9.99 1.10
N CYS A 144 12.92 10.22 0.98
CA CYS A 144 12.13 10.96 1.96
C CYS A 144 12.00 10.22 3.30
N ASP A 145 11.76 10.98 4.36
CA ASP A 145 11.47 10.42 5.67
C ASP A 145 9.96 10.14 5.83
N TYR A 146 9.59 8.86 5.74
CA TYR A 146 8.21 8.41 5.87
C TYR A 146 7.59 8.74 7.25
N LYS A 147 8.40 8.90 8.31
CA LYS A 147 7.90 9.26 9.65
C LYS A 147 7.21 10.63 9.68
N LYS A 148 7.61 11.55 8.79
CA LYS A 148 6.96 12.85 8.66
C LYS A 148 5.50 12.76 8.20
N ILE A 149 5.12 11.66 7.57
CA ILE A 149 3.75 11.40 7.10
C ILE A 149 2.81 11.22 8.31
N LYS A 150 3.28 10.60 9.39
CA LYS A 150 2.50 10.39 10.63
C LYS A 150 1.83 11.67 11.13
N ASN A 151 2.57 12.76 11.19
CA ASN A 151 2.09 14.04 11.73
C ASN A 151 1.15 14.80 10.76
N LYS A 152 1.03 14.32 9.50
CA LYS A 152 0.20 14.94 8.45
C LYS A 152 -1.09 14.16 8.18
N SER A 153 -1.47 13.22 9.04
CA SER A 153 -2.62 12.32 8.85
C SER A 153 -3.93 13.07 8.56
N LEU A 154 -4.20 14.17 9.27
CA LEU A 154 -5.40 14.99 9.02
C LEU A 154 -5.36 15.64 7.63
N ILE A 155 -4.21 16.13 7.20
CA ILE A 155 -4.03 16.74 5.87
C ILE A 155 -4.28 15.69 4.78
N LEU A 156 -3.73 14.49 4.92
CA LEU A 156 -3.93 13.39 3.98
C LEU A 156 -5.41 12.99 3.91
N TYR A 157 -6.09 12.94 5.06
CA TYR A 157 -7.52 12.66 5.13
C TYR A 157 -8.35 13.73 4.38
N ILE A 158 -8.05 15.01 4.59
CA ILE A 158 -8.73 16.11 3.92
C ILE A 158 -8.47 16.05 2.41
N ILE A 159 -7.24 15.82 1.98
CA ILE A 159 -6.90 15.71 0.54
C ILE A 159 -7.70 14.56 -0.09
N ALA A 160 -7.74 13.36 0.55
CA ALA A 160 -8.51 12.23 0.06
C ALA A 160 -10.00 12.57 -0.10
N THR A 161 -10.59 13.23 0.91
CA THR A 161 -11.99 13.65 0.90
C THR A 161 -12.24 14.68 -0.20
N VAL A 162 -11.38 15.67 -0.38
CA VAL A 162 -11.48 16.67 -1.45
C VAL A 162 -11.40 16.00 -2.84
N VAL A 163 -10.50 15.03 -3.04
CA VAL A 163 -10.41 14.28 -4.30
C VAL A 163 -11.73 13.58 -4.63
N ILE A 164 -12.36 12.94 -3.63
CA ILE A 164 -13.68 12.29 -3.83
C ILE A 164 -14.77 13.30 -4.15
N ILE A 165 -14.84 14.41 -3.42
CA ILE A 165 -15.84 15.48 -3.66
C ILE A 165 -15.64 16.08 -5.06
N LEU A 166 -14.42 16.38 -5.47
CA LEU A 166 -14.14 16.88 -6.81
C LEU A 166 -14.52 15.88 -7.90
N ALA A 167 -14.27 14.59 -7.67
CA ALA A 167 -14.68 13.55 -8.62
C ALA A 167 -16.20 13.38 -8.68
N PHE A 168 -16.90 13.56 -7.58
CA PHE A 168 -18.36 13.53 -7.54
C PHE A 168 -18.97 14.71 -8.26
N LEU A 169 -18.45 15.94 -8.07
CA LEU A 169 -19.01 17.17 -8.63
C LEU A 169 -18.59 17.42 -10.08
N PHE A 170 -17.37 17.12 -10.45
CA PHE A 170 -16.75 17.48 -11.73
C PHE A 170 -16.19 16.29 -12.52
N GLY A 171 -16.29 15.08 -11.97
CA GLY A 171 -15.78 13.89 -12.62
C GLY A 171 -16.62 13.44 -13.80
N ILE A 172 -15.99 12.68 -14.70
CA ILE A 172 -16.67 11.98 -15.78
C ILE A 172 -16.95 10.56 -15.29
N SER A 173 -18.23 10.16 -15.33
CA SER A 173 -18.63 8.80 -15.00
C SER A 173 -18.63 7.93 -16.26
N VAL A 174 -17.83 6.86 -16.25
CA VAL A 174 -17.80 5.85 -17.32
C VAL A 174 -18.05 4.51 -16.66
N SER A 175 -19.12 3.82 -17.08
CA SER A 175 -19.52 2.52 -16.50
C SER A 175 -19.61 2.52 -14.97
N GLY A 176 -20.12 3.61 -14.39
CA GLY A 176 -20.25 3.77 -12.94
C GLY A 176 -18.93 4.09 -12.20
N ILE A 177 -17.83 4.35 -12.88
CA ILE A 177 -16.56 4.74 -12.28
C ILE A 177 -16.31 6.22 -12.55
N ASN A 178 -16.03 6.99 -11.47
CA ASN A 178 -15.77 8.42 -11.62
C ASN A 178 -14.28 8.70 -11.81
N PHE A 179 -13.98 9.38 -12.91
CA PHE A 179 -12.63 9.80 -13.29
C PHE A 179 -12.48 11.30 -13.10
N LEU A 180 -11.37 11.70 -12.49
CA LEU A 180 -10.90 13.08 -12.53
C LEU A 180 -10.12 13.30 -13.82
N ARG A 181 -10.56 14.26 -14.64
CA ARG A 181 -9.88 14.62 -15.88
C ARG A 181 -8.96 15.82 -15.66
N ILE A 182 -7.69 15.66 -16.01
CA ILE A 182 -6.68 16.72 -16.00
C ILE A 182 -6.11 16.81 -17.41
N GLY A 183 -6.60 17.76 -18.21
CA GLY A 183 -6.29 17.86 -19.64
C GLY A 183 -6.77 16.61 -20.39
N ASN A 184 -5.85 15.91 -21.04
CA ASN A 184 -6.14 14.67 -21.79
C ASN A 184 -6.00 13.39 -20.94
N TYR A 185 -5.68 13.53 -19.66
CA TYR A 185 -5.49 12.38 -18.78
C TYR A 185 -6.65 12.24 -17.81
N SER A 186 -7.10 11.00 -17.61
CA SER A 186 -8.11 10.65 -16.62
C SER A 186 -7.55 9.72 -15.57
N ILE A 187 -7.81 10.02 -14.30
CA ILE A 187 -7.36 9.20 -13.15
C ILE A 187 -8.60 8.81 -12.35
N ARG A 188 -8.72 7.56 -12.01
CA ARG A 188 -9.79 7.11 -11.11
C ARG A 188 -9.58 7.75 -9.73
N SER A 189 -10.61 8.39 -9.20
CA SER A 189 -10.52 9.09 -7.91
C SER A 189 -10.22 8.17 -6.73
N ASN A 190 -10.77 6.96 -6.74
CA ASN A 190 -10.53 5.95 -5.71
C ASN A 190 -9.06 5.47 -5.67
N THR A 191 -8.37 5.43 -6.79
CA THR A 191 -6.93 5.10 -6.85
C THR A 191 -6.07 6.05 -6.02
N ILE A 192 -6.43 7.34 -6.00
CA ILE A 192 -5.74 8.35 -5.19
C ILE A 192 -6.25 8.34 -3.74
N ALA A 193 -7.57 8.26 -3.56
CA ALA A 193 -8.19 8.43 -2.25
C ALA A 193 -7.91 7.26 -1.30
N ILE A 194 -7.96 6.01 -1.78
CA ILE A 194 -7.78 4.82 -0.93
C ILE A 194 -6.43 4.82 -0.20
N PRO A 195 -5.26 4.94 -0.88
CA PRO A 195 -3.98 4.97 -0.16
C PRO A 195 -3.86 6.17 0.78
N LEU A 196 -4.40 7.34 0.44
CA LEU A 196 -4.39 8.51 1.32
C LEU A 196 -5.22 8.29 2.58
N TYR A 197 -6.40 7.67 2.47
CA TYR A 197 -7.22 7.28 3.62
C TYR A 197 -6.52 6.22 4.48
N ILE A 198 -5.83 5.24 3.88
CA ILE A 198 -5.04 4.24 4.60
C ILE A 198 -3.92 4.92 5.41
N PHE A 199 -3.15 5.84 4.80
CA PHE A 199 -2.09 6.56 5.51
C PHE A 199 -2.64 7.43 6.63
N ALA A 200 -3.76 8.11 6.41
CA ALA A 200 -4.42 8.90 7.43
C ALA A 200 -4.88 8.02 8.61
N PHE A 201 -5.52 6.89 8.31
CA PHE A 201 -5.98 5.92 9.31
C PHE A 201 -4.82 5.38 10.16
N ILE A 202 -3.71 4.98 9.53
CA ILE A 202 -2.50 4.50 10.24
C ILE A 202 -1.96 5.57 11.19
N GLY A 203 -1.91 6.83 10.75
CA GLY A 203 -1.44 7.92 11.61
C GLY A 203 -2.38 8.23 12.77
N PHE A 204 -3.71 8.17 12.57
CA PHE A 204 -4.67 8.29 13.68
C PHE A 204 -4.61 7.10 14.63
N LEU A 205 -4.39 5.89 14.11
CA LEU A 205 -4.26 4.67 14.90
C LEU A 205 -3.01 4.69 15.79
N GLU A 206 -1.90 5.23 15.31
CA GLU A 206 -0.67 5.37 16.10
C GLU A 206 -0.77 6.46 17.17
N ASN A 207 -1.63 7.47 16.96
CA ASN A 207 -1.83 8.58 17.90
C ASN A 207 -3.02 8.34 18.84
N ILE A 208 -3.56 7.12 18.89
CA ILE A 208 -4.77 6.80 19.67
C ILE A 208 -4.61 7.02 21.18
N ASN A 209 -3.39 6.85 21.70
CA ASN A 209 -3.06 7.01 23.10
C ASN A 209 -2.46 8.40 23.44
N GLU A 210 -2.30 9.29 22.46
CA GLU A 210 -1.77 10.62 22.69
C GLU A 210 -2.76 11.52 23.43
N GLU A 211 -2.30 12.24 24.45
CA GLU A 211 -3.12 13.22 25.15
C GLU A 211 -3.28 14.49 24.29
N ASN A 212 -4.53 14.80 23.93
CA ASN A 212 -4.88 16.04 23.26
C ASN A 212 -6.03 16.75 23.99
N LYS A 213 -6.43 17.92 23.49
CA LYS A 213 -7.51 18.72 24.12
C LYS A 213 -8.81 17.94 24.33
N LEU A 214 -9.19 17.07 23.40
CA LEU A 214 -10.40 16.25 23.48
C LEU A 214 -10.28 15.17 24.57
N THR A 215 -9.14 14.51 24.69
CA THR A 215 -8.92 13.50 25.75
C THR A 215 -8.93 14.14 27.12
N LYS A 216 -8.38 15.36 27.29
CA LYS A 216 -8.44 16.13 28.53
C LYS A 216 -9.89 16.50 28.90
N LEU A 217 -10.66 17.03 27.94
CA LEU A 217 -12.09 17.33 28.14
C LEU A 217 -12.93 16.10 28.54
N PHE A 218 -12.65 14.93 27.96
CA PHE A 218 -13.35 13.69 28.30
C PHE A 218 -12.97 13.21 29.71
N LYS A 219 -11.70 13.33 30.09
CA LYS A 219 -11.25 13.05 31.47
C LYS A 219 -11.92 13.99 32.50
N GLU A 220 -11.98 15.30 32.22
CA GLU A 220 -12.64 16.31 33.07
C GLU A 220 -14.16 16.02 33.25
N LYS A 221 -14.82 15.51 32.20
CA LYS A 221 -16.25 15.14 32.25
C LYS A 221 -16.52 13.71 32.72
N ASN A 222 -15.51 12.99 33.24
CA ASN A 222 -15.61 11.58 33.68
C ASN A 222 -16.13 10.61 32.58
N ILE A 223 -15.91 10.91 31.30
CA ILE A 223 -16.29 10.06 30.18
C ILE A 223 -15.24 8.96 30.01
N LYS A 224 -15.64 7.69 30.22
CA LYS A 224 -14.74 6.51 30.12
C LYS A 224 -14.34 6.13 28.70
N ILE A 225 -14.78 6.85 27.68
CA ILE A 225 -14.49 6.57 26.25
C ILE A 225 -13.20 7.27 25.87
N ASN A 226 -12.30 6.57 25.18
CA ASN A 226 -11.11 7.20 24.60
C ASN A 226 -11.52 8.10 23.41
N ALA A 227 -11.35 9.42 23.57
CA ALA A 227 -11.75 10.41 22.56
C ALA A 227 -11.07 10.20 21.21
N ASN A 228 -9.81 9.75 21.19
CA ASN A 228 -9.09 9.47 19.96
C ASN A 228 -9.61 8.20 19.26
N ALA A 229 -10.01 7.18 20.04
CA ALA A 229 -10.64 6.00 19.48
C ALA A 229 -12.00 6.34 18.84
N LEU A 230 -12.81 7.18 19.52
CA LEU A 230 -14.06 7.68 18.94
C LEU A 230 -13.81 8.47 17.66
N LYS A 231 -12.83 9.39 17.67
CA LYS A 231 -12.43 10.15 16.47
C LYS A 231 -12.01 9.22 15.32
N LEU A 232 -11.23 8.18 15.60
CA LEU A 232 -10.82 7.20 14.60
C LEU A 232 -12.02 6.50 13.96
N VAL A 233 -12.98 6.02 14.78
CA VAL A 233 -14.20 5.38 14.29
C VAL A 233 -15.03 6.33 13.44
N VAL A 234 -15.27 7.57 13.90
CA VAL A 234 -16.04 8.57 13.15
C VAL A 234 -15.38 8.88 11.80
N LEU A 235 -14.07 9.14 11.78
CA LEU A 235 -13.36 9.43 10.54
C LEU A 235 -13.33 8.23 9.59
N SER A 236 -13.21 7.00 10.09
CA SER A 236 -13.30 5.81 9.24
C SER A 236 -14.69 5.62 8.64
N LEU A 237 -15.76 5.85 9.40
CA LEU A 237 -17.12 5.83 8.86
C LEU A 237 -17.35 6.91 7.81
N ILE A 238 -16.90 8.14 8.06
CA ILE A 238 -17.00 9.23 7.08
C ILE A 238 -16.22 8.89 5.80
N SER A 239 -15.02 8.30 5.87
CA SER A 239 -14.27 7.91 4.69
C SER A 239 -14.99 6.84 3.85
N LEU A 240 -15.66 5.89 4.49
CA LEU A 240 -16.47 4.89 3.80
C LEU A 240 -17.72 5.54 3.16
N LEU A 241 -18.40 6.45 3.86
CA LEU A 241 -19.51 7.21 3.31
C LEU A 241 -19.08 8.11 2.14
N MET A 242 -17.90 8.73 2.20
CA MET A 242 -17.38 9.50 1.07
C MET A 242 -17.12 8.61 -0.15
N LEU A 243 -16.55 7.40 0.04
CA LEU A 243 -16.36 6.46 -1.08
C LEU A 243 -17.69 5.92 -1.64
N SER A 244 -18.77 5.84 -0.86
CA SER A 244 -20.07 5.41 -1.38
C SER A 244 -20.72 6.43 -2.33
N LEU A 245 -20.27 7.69 -2.34
CA LEU A 245 -20.67 8.68 -3.35
C LEU A 245 -20.19 8.31 -4.76
N ILE A 246 -19.19 7.44 -4.85
CA ILE A 246 -18.70 6.89 -6.11
C ILE A 246 -19.23 5.46 -6.21
N PRO A 247 -19.92 5.08 -7.29
CA PRO A 247 -20.52 3.76 -7.42
C PRO A 247 -19.47 2.65 -7.64
N SER A 248 -18.68 2.36 -6.60
CA SER A 248 -17.62 1.35 -6.59
C SER A 248 -17.63 0.58 -5.28
N SER A 249 -18.55 -0.38 -5.15
CA SER A 249 -18.70 -1.24 -3.95
C SER A 249 -17.41 -1.99 -3.60
N SER A 250 -16.63 -2.39 -4.61
CA SER A 250 -15.33 -3.06 -4.42
C SER A 250 -14.30 -2.17 -3.69
N SER A 251 -14.28 -0.86 -3.97
CA SER A 251 -13.40 0.10 -3.30
C SER A 251 -13.73 0.24 -1.81
N LEU A 252 -15.03 0.24 -1.46
CA LEU A 252 -15.50 0.24 -0.07
C LEU A 252 -15.01 -1.00 0.67
N ILE A 253 -15.16 -2.17 0.06
CA ILE A 253 -14.75 -3.45 0.66
C ILE A 253 -13.24 -3.47 0.90
N VAL A 254 -12.43 -3.03 -0.07
CA VAL A 254 -10.97 -2.97 0.07
C VAL A 254 -10.56 -2.05 1.22
N LEU A 255 -11.16 -0.85 1.32
CA LEU A 255 -10.82 0.09 2.39
C LEU A 255 -11.27 -0.44 3.76
N ALA A 256 -12.50 -0.96 3.86
CA ALA A 256 -13.06 -1.51 5.10
C ALA A 256 -12.22 -2.69 5.63
N ILE A 257 -11.91 -3.67 4.78
CA ILE A 257 -11.07 -4.82 5.16
C ILE A 257 -9.66 -4.35 5.55
N THR A 258 -9.07 -3.40 4.84
CA THR A 258 -7.76 -2.86 5.19
C THR A 258 -7.77 -2.19 6.56
N TYR A 259 -8.79 -1.39 6.88
CA TYR A 259 -8.97 -0.79 8.21
C TYR A 259 -9.11 -1.84 9.31
N LEU A 260 -9.88 -2.90 9.06
CA LEU A 260 -10.04 -4.01 10.01
C LEU A 260 -8.71 -4.73 10.30
N ILE A 261 -7.95 -5.05 9.27
CA ILE A 261 -6.65 -5.73 9.41
C ILE A 261 -5.68 -4.85 10.20
N LEU A 262 -5.61 -3.55 9.89
CA LEU A 262 -4.76 -2.60 10.61
C LEU A 262 -5.16 -2.45 12.07
N ALA A 263 -6.46 -2.29 12.36
CA ALA A 263 -6.98 -2.22 13.71
C ALA A 263 -6.73 -3.53 14.49
N THR A 264 -6.94 -4.69 13.85
CA THR A 264 -6.65 -6.00 14.45
C THR A 264 -5.18 -6.14 14.84
N LYS A 265 -4.25 -5.71 13.97
CA LYS A 265 -2.81 -5.71 14.29
C LYS A 265 -2.50 -4.83 15.49
N LYS A 266 -3.09 -3.63 15.58
CA LYS A 266 -2.91 -2.72 16.72
C LYS A 266 -3.44 -3.32 18.02
N ILE A 267 -4.69 -3.85 18.01
CA ILE A 267 -5.29 -4.51 19.16
C ILE A 267 -4.45 -5.70 19.62
N THR A 268 -3.96 -6.50 18.68
CA THR A 268 -3.12 -7.66 19.01
C THR A 268 -1.80 -7.27 19.69
N SER A 269 -1.25 -6.10 19.37
CA SER A 269 0.01 -5.62 19.94
C SER A 269 -0.13 -4.92 21.29
N GLU A 270 -1.32 -4.34 21.62
CA GLU A 270 -1.44 -3.41 22.76
C GLU A 270 -2.57 -3.77 23.75
N SER A 271 -3.52 -4.65 23.39
CA SER A 271 -4.66 -4.96 24.24
C SER A 271 -4.42 -6.19 25.11
N GLU A 272 -4.80 -6.12 26.38
CA GLU A 272 -4.80 -7.26 27.29
C GLU A 272 -5.88 -8.29 26.90
N ASN A 273 -7.09 -7.84 26.56
CA ASN A 273 -8.22 -8.68 26.15
C ASN A 273 -8.34 -8.84 24.63
N LYS A 274 -7.24 -9.20 23.96
CA LYS A 274 -7.09 -9.25 22.50
C LYS A 274 -8.25 -9.97 21.79
N ARG A 275 -8.57 -11.21 22.21
CA ARG A 275 -9.60 -12.03 21.55
C ARG A 275 -10.98 -11.38 21.59
N LYS A 276 -11.40 -10.85 22.76
CA LYS A 276 -12.69 -10.20 22.94
C LYS A 276 -12.82 -8.98 22.04
N HIS A 277 -11.82 -8.09 22.04
CA HIS A 277 -11.86 -6.86 21.23
C HIS A 277 -11.85 -7.15 19.73
N ILE A 278 -11.09 -8.15 19.28
CA ILE A 278 -11.08 -8.59 17.88
C ILE A 278 -12.45 -9.15 17.47
N LEU A 279 -13.03 -10.04 18.28
CA LEU A 279 -14.35 -10.61 17.99
C LEU A 279 -15.45 -9.55 17.91
N ILE A 280 -15.43 -8.57 18.82
CA ILE A 280 -16.38 -7.44 18.79
C ILE A 280 -16.18 -6.61 17.52
N LEU A 281 -14.94 -6.25 17.19
CA LEU A 281 -14.62 -5.45 16.00
C LEU A 281 -15.12 -6.13 14.72
N TRP A 282 -14.74 -7.41 14.51
CA TRP A 282 -15.16 -8.17 13.33
C TRP A 282 -16.66 -8.43 13.32
N GLY A 283 -17.26 -8.75 14.46
CA GLY A 283 -18.71 -8.96 14.59
C GLY A 283 -19.52 -7.72 14.20
N ILE A 284 -19.18 -6.55 14.75
CA ILE A 284 -19.82 -5.28 14.40
C ILE A 284 -19.66 -5.00 12.89
N THR A 285 -18.47 -5.19 12.35
CA THR A 285 -18.20 -4.89 10.93
C THR A 285 -18.96 -5.82 9.99
N ILE A 286 -19.07 -7.11 10.31
CA ILE A 286 -19.87 -8.08 9.54
C ILE A 286 -21.34 -7.66 9.57
N ILE A 287 -21.88 -7.33 10.75
CA ILE A 287 -23.28 -6.91 10.88
C ILE A 287 -23.54 -5.63 10.07
N VAL A 288 -22.71 -4.61 10.25
CA VAL A 288 -22.87 -3.34 9.52
C VAL A 288 -22.70 -3.55 8.03
N GLY A 289 -21.68 -4.32 7.59
CA GLY A 289 -21.45 -4.62 6.17
C GLY A 289 -22.64 -5.36 5.54
N THR A 290 -23.22 -6.34 6.25
CA THR A 290 -24.42 -7.06 5.78
C THR A 290 -25.63 -6.12 5.67
N LEU A 291 -25.83 -5.22 6.63
CA LEU A 291 -26.93 -4.24 6.58
C LEU A 291 -26.75 -3.25 5.40
N VAL A 292 -25.53 -2.80 5.13
CA VAL A 292 -25.23 -1.91 3.99
C VAL A 292 -25.52 -2.61 2.68
N VAL A 293 -25.06 -3.86 2.50
CA VAL A 293 -25.33 -4.64 1.28
C VAL A 293 -26.83 -4.89 1.09
N LEU A 294 -27.53 -5.24 2.15
CA LEU A 294 -29.00 -5.41 2.11
C LEU A 294 -29.70 -4.12 1.69
N PHE A 295 -29.29 -2.99 2.26
CA PHE A 295 -29.86 -1.68 1.93
C PHE A 295 -29.59 -1.32 0.45
N GLU A 296 -28.35 -1.50 -0.05
CA GLU A 296 -28.02 -1.27 -1.47
C GLU A 296 -28.84 -2.15 -2.41
N VAL A 297 -29.03 -3.43 -2.10
CA VAL A 297 -29.84 -4.35 -2.91
C VAL A 297 -31.33 -3.96 -2.93
N LEU A 298 -31.85 -3.46 -1.79
CA LEU A 298 -33.26 -3.04 -1.70
C LEU A 298 -33.53 -1.72 -2.46
N GLU A 299 -32.59 -0.77 -2.38
CA GLU A 299 -32.72 0.52 -3.08
C GLU A 299 -32.41 0.43 -4.57
N ASN A 300 -31.49 -0.48 -4.98
CA ASN A 300 -31.03 -0.63 -6.37
C ASN A 300 -31.13 -2.08 -6.83
N PRO A 301 -32.26 -2.50 -7.44
CA PRO A 301 -32.42 -3.86 -8.00
C PRO A 301 -31.30 -4.23 -9.00
N TYR A 302 -30.74 -3.26 -9.72
CA TYR A 302 -29.59 -3.44 -10.61
C TYR A 302 -28.36 -4.09 -9.94
N VAL A 303 -28.14 -3.82 -8.63
CA VAL A 303 -27.06 -4.46 -7.87
C VAL A 303 -27.27 -5.97 -7.78
N LEU A 304 -28.51 -6.39 -7.59
CA LEU A 304 -28.87 -7.82 -7.58
C LEU A 304 -28.67 -8.46 -8.95
N ASP A 305 -29.12 -7.78 -10.03
CA ASP A 305 -28.95 -8.24 -11.40
C ASP A 305 -27.46 -8.41 -11.75
N LYS A 306 -26.61 -7.50 -11.31
CA LYS A 306 -25.17 -7.60 -11.47
C LYS A 306 -24.56 -8.81 -10.78
N PHE A 307 -25.08 -9.20 -9.60
CA PHE A 307 -24.68 -10.45 -8.94
C PHE A 307 -25.20 -11.69 -9.67
N ILE A 308 -26.46 -11.68 -10.10
CA ILE A 308 -27.09 -12.83 -10.77
C ILE A 308 -26.49 -13.06 -12.15
N SER A 309 -26.13 -12.00 -12.88
CA SER A 309 -25.57 -12.07 -14.24
C SER A 309 -24.26 -12.88 -14.32
N VAL A 310 -23.52 -13.01 -13.23
CA VAL A 310 -22.32 -13.86 -13.17
C VAL A 310 -22.68 -15.36 -13.21
N TYR A 311 -23.75 -15.73 -12.53
CA TYR A 311 -24.18 -17.13 -12.40
C TYR A 311 -25.15 -17.56 -13.49
N LYS A 312 -25.90 -16.59 -14.05
CA LYS A 312 -26.88 -16.82 -15.15
C LYS A 312 -26.64 -15.83 -16.28
N PRO A 313 -25.48 -15.85 -16.91
CA PRO A 313 -25.10 -14.83 -17.90
C PRO A 313 -25.98 -14.81 -19.13
N GLU A 314 -26.56 -15.96 -19.49
CA GLU A 314 -27.47 -16.07 -20.65
C GLU A 314 -28.78 -15.27 -20.49
N GLU A 315 -29.29 -15.14 -19.24
CA GLU A 315 -30.49 -14.33 -18.94
C GLU A 315 -30.20 -12.82 -19.08
N TYR A 316 -28.95 -12.43 -19.00
CA TYR A 316 -28.49 -11.03 -19.00
C TYR A 316 -27.51 -10.73 -20.15
N LYS A 317 -27.58 -11.50 -21.26
CA LYS A 317 -26.61 -11.38 -22.37
C LYS A 317 -26.56 -10.00 -23.04
N GLU A 318 -27.67 -9.26 -23.05
CA GLU A 318 -27.75 -7.89 -23.61
C GLU A 318 -27.25 -6.81 -22.65
N THR A 319 -26.90 -7.19 -21.39
CA THR A 319 -26.48 -6.25 -20.35
C THR A 319 -25.18 -6.73 -19.68
N GLU A 320 -25.18 -6.95 -18.36
CA GLU A 320 -23.99 -7.31 -17.60
C GLU A 320 -23.46 -8.72 -17.86
N GLY A 321 -24.31 -9.64 -18.30
CA GLY A 321 -23.97 -11.04 -18.63
C GLY A 321 -23.07 -11.18 -19.86
N TRP A 322 -23.12 -10.20 -20.79
CA TRP A 322 -22.28 -10.19 -21.98
C TRP A 322 -20.79 -10.36 -21.66
N ARG A 323 -20.28 -9.67 -20.66
CA ARG A 323 -18.88 -9.77 -20.25
C ARG A 323 -18.54 -11.16 -19.71
N ALA A 324 -19.42 -11.73 -18.91
CA ALA A 324 -19.22 -13.05 -18.33
C ALA A 324 -19.22 -14.16 -19.42
N LEU A 325 -20.09 -14.05 -20.43
CA LEU A 325 -20.14 -14.96 -21.57
C LEU A 325 -18.85 -14.94 -22.38
N ASN A 326 -18.38 -13.75 -22.75
CA ASN A 326 -17.15 -13.61 -23.53
C ASN A 326 -15.91 -14.10 -22.75
N ARG A 327 -15.81 -13.83 -21.43
CA ARG A 327 -14.72 -14.39 -20.60
C ARG A 327 -14.78 -15.92 -20.59
N LYS A 328 -15.98 -16.50 -20.48
CA LYS A 328 -16.18 -17.96 -20.51
C LYS A 328 -15.71 -18.54 -21.83
N GLU A 329 -16.08 -17.94 -22.96
CA GLU A 329 -15.66 -18.38 -24.30
C GLU A 329 -14.13 -18.35 -24.45
N ILE A 330 -13.46 -17.27 -23.98
CA ILE A 330 -11.99 -17.17 -23.98
C ILE A 330 -11.37 -18.28 -23.12
N ILE A 331 -11.90 -18.51 -21.91
CA ILE A 331 -11.39 -19.54 -21.00
C ILE A 331 -11.49 -20.93 -21.59
N GLU A 332 -12.62 -21.24 -22.27
CA GLU A 332 -12.88 -22.54 -22.89
C GLU A 332 -12.04 -22.77 -24.15
N SER A 333 -11.76 -21.73 -24.93
CA SER A 333 -10.99 -21.80 -26.19
C SER A 333 -9.48 -21.56 -26.01
N ALA A 334 -9.01 -21.14 -24.82
CA ALA A 334 -7.63 -20.82 -24.58
C ALA A 334 -6.71 -22.04 -24.66
N GLN A 335 -5.60 -21.87 -25.37
CA GLN A 335 -4.57 -22.90 -25.58
C GLN A 335 -3.51 -22.83 -24.45
N LYS A 336 -2.58 -23.80 -24.42
CA LYS A 336 -1.44 -23.76 -23.50
C LYS A 336 -0.52 -22.58 -23.77
N PHE A 337 -0.26 -22.30 -25.06
CA PHE A 337 0.47 -21.16 -25.58
C PHE A 337 -0.20 -20.65 -26.85
N GLY A 338 -0.12 -19.34 -27.10
CA GLY A 338 -0.67 -18.69 -28.29
C GLY A 338 -2.11 -18.24 -28.10
N GLU A 339 -2.70 -17.76 -29.18
CA GLU A 339 -4.02 -17.14 -29.19
C GLU A 339 -5.15 -18.16 -28.95
N ALA A 340 -6.22 -17.70 -28.33
CA ALA A 340 -7.43 -18.50 -28.13
C ALA A 340 -8.09 -18.80 -29.48
N GLY A 341 -8.66 -20.01 -29.65
CA GLY A 341 -9.19 -20.48 -30.94
C GLY A 341 -10.40 -19.71 -31.46
N ASN A 342 -11.19 -19.10 -30.57
CA ASN A 342 -12.33 -18.24 -30.89
C ASN A 342 -12.05 -16.84 -30.36
N MET A 343 -11.21 -16.08 -31.06
CA MET A 343 -11.09 -14.64 -30.81
C MET A 343 -12.32 -13.95 -31.39
N SER A 344 -13.37 -13.84 -30.61
CA SER A 344 -14.54 -13.03 -30.99
C SER A 344 -14.14 -11.55 -31.07
N GLU A 345 -14.85 -10.77 -31.91
CA GLU A 345 -14.70 -9.31 -31.98
C GLU A 345 -14.78 -8.65 -30.59
N ALA A 346 -15.41 -9.31 -29.62
CA ALA A 346 -15.51 -8.90 -28.24
C ALA A 346 -14.17 -8.79 -27.51
N ILE A 347 -13.13 -9.53 -27.90
CA ILE A 347 -11.81 -9.46 -27.22
C ILE A 347 -11.18 -8.08 -27.39
N TYR A 348 -11.32 -7.48 -28.56
CA TYR A 348 -10.84 -6.12 -28.84
C TYR A 348 -11.53 -5.08 -27.96
N LEU A 349 -12.81 -5.30 -27.62
CA LEU A 349 -13.55 -4.47 -26.68
C LEU A 349 -13.08 -4.67 -25.24
N PHE A 350 -12.66 -5.90 -24.88
CA PHE A 350 -12.12 -6.18 -23.54
C PHE A 350 -10.76 -5.51 -23.30
N ASP A 351 -9.88 -5.48 -24.29
CA ASP A 351 -8.55 -4.88 -24.16
C ASP A 351 -8.63 -3.38 -23.91
N GLY A 352 -9.70 -2.71 -24.37
CA GLY A 352 -9.95 -1.28 -24.09
C GLY A 352 -10.50 -0.96 -22.70
N PHE A 353 -10.95 -1.98 -21.92
CA PHE A 353 -11.53 -1.79 -20.59
C PHE A 353 -10.59 -2.31 -19.52
N GLY A 354 -10.09 -1.41 -18.65
CA GLY A 354 -9.25 -1.82 -17.51
C GLY A 354 -9.93 -2.81 -16.57
N GLY A 355 -9.13 -3.71 -15.99
CA GLY A 355 -9.59 -4.78 -15.12
C GLY A 355 -9.59 -6.17 -15.78
N ASN A 356 -9.42 -6.25 -17.10
CA ASN A 356 -9.42 -7.52 -17.86
C ASN A 356 -8.00 -8.01 -18.20
N GLU A 357 -6.98 -7.55 -17.48
CA GLU A 357 -5.59 -7.83 -17.81
C GLU A 357 -5.26 -9.33 -17.85
N ILE A 358 -5.88 -10.12 -16.95
CA ILE A 358 -5.65 -11.58 -16.89
C ILE A 358 -6.30 -12.28 -18.10
N ILE A 359 -7.53 -11.90 -18.43
CA ILE A 359 -8.23 -12.49 -19.56
C ILE A 359 -7.57 -12.10 -20.89
N SER A 360 -7.04 -10.87 -20.99
CA SER A 360 -6.29 -10.39 -22.14
C SER A 360 -5.01 -11.19 -22.36
N ILE A 361 -4.22 -11.45 -21.32
CA ILE A 361 -3.05 -12.33 -21.41
C ILE A 361 -3.45 -13.76 -21.77
N LEU A 362 -4.55 -14.27 -21.20
CA LEU A 362 -5.05 -15.62 -21.51
C LEU A 362 -5.43 -15.76 -22.98
N ALA A 363 -6.11 -14.75 -23.53
CA ALA A 363 -6.59 -14.75 -24.88
C ALA A 363 -5.45 -14.71 -25.93
N HIS A 364 -4.45 -13.85 -25.71
CA HIS A 364 -3.39 -13.63 -26.70
C HIS A 364 -2.19 -14.57 -26.53
N PHE A 365 -1.91 -15.04 -25.30
CA PHE A 365 -0.70 -15.82 -25.02
C PHE A 365 -0.96 -17.20 -24.40
N GLY A 366 -2.20 -17.47 -23.99
CA GLY A 366 -2.60 -18.75 -23.43
C GLY A 366 -2.35 -18.93 -21.93
N TRP A 367 -2.61 -20.16 -21.46
CA TRP A 367 -2.61 -20.50 -20.03
C TRP A 367 -1.25 -20.37 -19.35
N ILE A 368 -0.14 -20.71 -19.99
CA ILE A 368 1.17 -20.73 -19.31
C ILE A 368 1.62 -19.33 -18.92
N PRO A 369 1.61 -18.30 -19.80
CA PRO A 369 1.90 -16.92 -19.39
C PRO A 369 0.93 -16.39 -18.32
N THR A 370 -0.35 -16.75 -18.43
CA THR A 370 -1.37 -16.36 -17.44
C THR A 370 -1.07 -16.92 -16.05
N VAL A 371 -0.71 -18.22 -15.96
CA VAL A 371 -0.32 -18.86 -14.69
C VAL A 371 0.96 -18.22 -14.13
N VAL A 372 1.94 -17.90 -14.97
CA VAL A 372 3.16 -17.18 -14.54
C VAL A 372 2.81 -15.81 -13.94
N LEU A 373 1.90 -15.06 -14.59
CA LEU A 373 1.41 -13.78 -14.05
C LEU A 373 0.75 -13.97 -12.68
N ILE A 374 -0.17 -14.93 -12.55
CA ILE A 374 -0.87 -15.22 -11.28
C ILE A 374 0.12 -15.61 -10.18
N ILE A 375 1.10 -16.48 -10.47
CA ILE A 375 2.16 -16.87 -9.52
C ILE A 375 2.97 -15.64 -9.10
N THR A 376 3.29 -14.75 -10.03
CA THR A 376 4.04 -13.51 -9.75
C THR A 376 3.24 -12.59 -8.81
N ILE A 377 1.93 -12.47 -9.02
CA ILE A 377 1.02 -11.70 -8.13
C ILE A 377 0.99 -12.30 -6.72
N PHE A 378 0.88 -13.63 -6.61
CA PHE A 378 0.94 -14.31 -5.31
C PHE A 378 2.29 -14.13 -4.62
N ALA A 379 3.40 -14.24 -5.36
CA ALA A 379 4.74 -13.99 -4.83
C ALA A 379 4.90 -12.55 -4.33
N PHE A 380 4.36 -11.56 -5.07
CA PHE A 380 4.30 -10.16 -4.65
C PHE A 380 3.52 -10.00 -3.35
N SER A 381 2.33 -10.57 -3.28
CA SER A 381 1.43 -10.51 -2.12
C SER A 381 2.07 -11.12 -0.85
N ILE A 382 2.61 -12.32 -0.97
CA ILE A 382 3.32 -13.02 0.12
C ILE A 382 4.52 -12.18 0.59
N LYS A 383 5.26 -11.60 -0.34
CA LYS A 383 6.43 -10.78 -0.02
C LYS A 383 6.05 -9.52 0.77
N MET A 384 4.92 -8.89 0.45
CA MET A 384 4.38 -7.75 1.21
C MET A 384 4.07 -8.14 2.66
N VAL A 385 3.36 -9.24 2.85
CA VAL A 385 3.03 -9.75 4.20
C VAL A 385 4.31 -10.04 4.99
N ILE A 386 5.26 -10.80 4.41
CA ILE A 386 6.54 -11.11 5.06
C ILE A 386 7.29 -9.83 5.44
N ASN A 387 7.32 -8.84 4.57
CA ASN A 387 8.02 -7.59 4.84
C ASN A 387 7.39 -6.82 6.00
N SER A 388 6.05 -6.83 6.13
CA SER A 388 5.38 -6.15 7.24
C SER A 388 5.77 -6.71 8.62
N PHE A 389 6.07 -8.01 8.71
CA PHE A 389 6.55 -8.65 9.94
C PHE A 389 8.04 -8.43 10.22
N LYS A 390 8.84 -8.12 9.20
CA LYS A 390 10.28 -7.86 9.36
C LYS A 390 10.60 -6.47 9.89
N ILE A 391 9.64 -5.55 9.83
CA ILE A 391 9.83 -4.18 10.30
C ILE A 391 9.55 -4.11 11.80
N LYS A 392 10.56 -3.76 12.59
CA LYS A 392 10.46 -3.61 14.05
C LYS A 392 9.70 -2.34 14.46
N GLU A 393 9.81 -1.29 13.68
CA GLU A 393 9.15 -0.01 13.93
C GLU A 393 7.66 -0.11 13.59
N LYS A 394 6.78 0.18 14.57
CA LYS A 394 5.33 -0.04 14.51
C LYS A 394 4.67 0.71 13.34
N TYR A 395 4.96 2.00 13.18
CA TYR A 395 4.36 2.83 12.14
C TYR A 395 4.73 2.34 10.73
N GLY A 396 6.02 2.05 10.47
CA GLY A 396 6.48 1.51 9.20
C GLY A 396 5.89 0.12 8.90
N SER A 397 5.76 -0.71 9.92
CA SER A 397 5.12 -2.03 9.79
C SER A 397 3.64 -1.91 9.39
N LEU A 398 2.90 -0.94 9.93
CA LEU A 398 1.51 -0.66 9.55
C LEU A 398 1.40 -0.10 8.13
N ILE A 399 2.34 0.77 7.69
CA ILE A 399 2.40 1.27 6.31
C ILE A 399 2.52 0.11 5.32
N ILE A 400 3.51 -0.78 5.51
CA ILE A 400 3.70 -1.93 4.61
C ILE A 400 2.48 -2.84 4.62
N LEU A 401 1.89 -3.09 5.79
CA LEU A 401 0.70 -3.91 5.91
C LEU A 401 -0.51 -3.27 5.20
N GLY A 402 -0.75 -1.97 5.41
CA GLY A 402 -1.88 -1.26 4.81
C GLY A 402 -1.81 -1.22 3.27
N ILE A 403 -0.65 -0.84 2.71
CA ILE A 403 -0.43 -0.85 1.26
C ILE A 403 -0.47 -2.29 0.73
N GLY A 404 0.16 -3.23 1.43
CA GLY A 404 0.17 -4.64 1.08
C GLY A 404 -1.25 -5.22 1.02
N CYS A 405 -2.09 -4.96 2.03
CA CYS A 405 -3.49 -5.37 2.03
C CYS A 405 -4.27 -4.78 0.85
N MET A 406 -4.09 -3.49 0.55
CA MET A 406 -4.70 -2.85 -0.61
C MET A 406 -4.33 -3.59 -1.90
N PHE A 407 -3.06 -3.82 -2.18
CA PHE A 407 -2.61 -4.51 -3.39
C PHE A 407 -3.09 -5.97 -3.46
N ILE A 408 -3.06 -6.69 -2.33
CA ILE A 408 -3.54 -8.07 -2.24
C ILE A 408 -5.04 -8.12 -2.57
N LEU A 409 -5.85 -7.28 -1.95
CA LEU A 409 -7.29 -7.27 -2.15
C LEU A 409 -7.64 -6.87 -3.58
N GLN A 410 -7.01 -5.83 -4.13
CA GLN A 410 -7.20 -5.43 -5.53
C GLN A 410 -6.87 -6.59 -6.49
N SER A 411 -5.75 -7.27 -6.28
CA SER A 411 -5.33 -8.41 -7.11
C SER A 411 -6.30 -9.60 -6.98
N VAL A 412 -6.75 -9.91 -5.77
CA VAL A 412 -7.72 -11.00 -5.53
C VAL A 412 -9.05 -10.69 -6.20
N PHE A 413 -9.57 -9.46 -6.06
CA PHE A 413 -10.80 -9.05 -6.74
C PHE A 413 -10.66 -9.14 -8.27
N ASN A 414 -9.52 -8.68 -8.81
CA ASN A 414 -9.26 -8.76 -10.26
C ASN A 414 -9.20 -10.21 -10.75
N ILE A 415 -8.48 -11.09 -10.04
CA ILE A 415 -8.43 -12.53 -10.40
C ILE A 415 -9.82 -13.16 -10.38
N LEU A 416 -10.57 -12.97 -9.29
CA LEU A 416 -11.90 -13.57 -9.15
C LEU A 416 -12.88 -13.08 -10.22
N MET A 417 -12.82 -11.79 -10.57
CA MET A 417 -13.63 -11.19 -11.63
C MET A 417 -13.29 -11.78 -13.00
N ASN A 418 -12.00 -11.87 -13.35
CA ASN A 418 -11.56 -12.40 -14.66
C ASN A 418 -11.95 -13.87 -14.87
N PHE A 419 -12.11 -14.64 -13.78
CA PHE A 419 -12.60 -16.04 -13.86
C PHE A 419 -14.10 -16.16 -13.58
N ASN A 420 -14.88 -15.08 -13.67
CA ASN A 420 -16.33 -15.09 -13.44
C ASN A 420 -16.76 -15.69 -12.09
N LEU A 421 -15.95 -15.52 -11.04
CA LEU A 421 -16.27 -16.00 -9.70
C LEU A 421 -16.98 -14.92 -8.85
N ILE A 422 -16.86 -13.67 -9.26
CA ILE A 422 -17.55 -12.52 -8.69
C ILE A 422 -17.99 -11.57 -9.80
N PHE A 423 -18.89 -10.63 -9.45
CA PHE A 423 -19.29 -9.55 -10.36
C PHE A 423 -18.13 -8.63 -10.72
N ASP A 424 -18.30 -7.83 -11.79
CA ASP A 424 -17.29 -6.89 -12.27
C ASP A 424 -16.86 -5.91 -11.18
N ALA A 425 -15.63 -6.08 -10.73
CA ALA A 425 -14.97 -5.20 -9.79
C ALA A 425 -14.24 -4.09 -10.55
N SER A 426 -14.29 -2.87 -10.01
CA SER A 426 -13.65 -1.70 -10.66
C SER A 426 -12.15 -1.61 -10.38
N PHE A 427 -11.45 -2.74 -10.22
CA PHE A 427 -10.02 -2.76 -9.94
C PHE A 427 -9.21 -3.29 -11.11
N ASN A 428 -8.19 -2.53 -11.44
CA ASN A 428 -7.12 -2.97 -12.31
C ASN A 428 -6.06 -3.74 -11.53
N LEU A 429 -5.32 -4.59 -12.23
CA LEU A 429 -4.20 -5.31 -11.66
C LEU A 429 -3.03 -4.36 -11.38
N PRO A 430 -2.53 -4.26 -10.13
CA PRO A 430 -1.44 -3.35 -9.81
C PRO A 430 -0.21 -3.59 -10.69
N PHE A 431 0.38 -2.52 -11.24
CA PHE A 431 1.56 -2.48 -12.10
C PHE A 431 1.40 -3.09 -13.50
N VAL A 432 0.37 -3.88 -13.75
CA VAL A 432 0.15 -4.57 -15.03
C VAL A 432 -0.76 -3.77 -15.97
N THR A 433 -1.64 -2.96 -15.40
CA THR A 433 -2.57 -2.12 -16.18
C THR A 433 -1.84 -1.00 -16.95
N TYR A 434 -2.32 -0.68 -18.12
CA TYR A 434 -1.87 0.46 -18.94
C TYR A 434 -2.39 1.83 -18.46
N GLY A 435 -3.29 1.86 -17.47
CA GLY A 435 -3.87 3.08 -16.93
C GLY A 435 -2.83 4.00 -16.27
N SER A 436 -2.61 5.16 -16.86
CA SER A 436 -1.52 6.10 -16.56
C SER A 436 -1.46 6.57 -15.10
N GLY A 437 -2.60 7.00 -14.55
CA GLY A 437 -2.65 7.54 -13.20
C GLY A 437 -2.49 6.48 -12.12
N GLU A 438 -3.06 5.30 -12.32
CA GLU A 438 -2.95 4.18 -11.39
C GLU A 438 -1.52 3.68 -11.26
N LEU A 439 -0.81 3.55 -12.37
CA LEU A 439 0.58 3.09 -12.38
C LEU A 439 1.48 4.00 -11.56
N ILE A 440 1.36 5.33 -11.73
CA ILE A 440 2.14 6.30 -10.95
C ILE A 440 1.82 6.18 -9.45
N VAL A 441 0.55 6.13 -9.06
CA VAL A 441 0.15 6.03 -7.65
C VAL A 441 0.64 4.71 -7.05
N ASN A 442 0.52 3.59 -7.77
CA ASN A 442 1.02 2.30 -7.32
C ASN A 442 2.54 2.30 -7.14
N MET A 443 3.28 2.95 -8.06
CA MET A 443 4.74 3.14 -7.95
C MET A 443 5.11 4.01 -6.73
N MET A 444 4.35 5.08 -6.46
CA MET A 444 4.53 5.91 -5.26
C MET A 444 4.31 5.11 -3.97
N CYS A 445 3.25 4.33 -3.91
CA CYS A 445 2.95 3.45 -2.76
C CYS A 445 4.06 2.42 -2.54
N LEU A 446 4.54 1.79 -3.61
CA LEU A 446 5.63 0.82 -3.54
C LEU A 446 6.96 1.47 -3.14
N ALA A 447 7.26 2.67 -3.65
CA ALA A 447 8.44 3.43 -3.26
C ALA A 447 8.44 3.76 -1.76
N LEU A 448 7.27 4.03 -1.18
CA LEU A 448 7.13 4.22 0.27
C LEU A 448 7.44 2.92 1.04
N ILE A 449 7.04 1.76 0.53
CA ILE A 449 7.42 0.45 1.10
C ILE A 449 8.94 0.28 1.07
N PHE A 450 9.59 0.60 -0.05
CA PHE A 450 11.04 0.57 -0.13
C PHE A 450 11.72 1.57 0.83
N ALA A 451 11.15 2.76 1.01
CA ALA A 451 11.64 3.76 1.96
C ALA A 451 11.57 3.26 3.42
N VAL A 452 10.50 2.56 3.78
CA VAL A 452 10.34 1.91 5.09
C VAL A 452 11.33 0.75 5.23
N TYR A 453 11.38 -0.16 4.24
CA TYR A 453 12.26 -1.32 4.27
C TYR A 453 13.74 -0.96 4.33
N ARG A 454 14.14 0.13 3.67
CA ARG A 454 15.49 0.69 3.72
C ARG A 454 15.98 0.92 5.14
N ARG A 455 15.07 1.29 6.05
CA ARG A 455 15.38 1.67 7.44
C ARG A 455 15.03 0.59 8.46
N LYS A 456 14.72 -0.63 8.03
CA LYS A 456 14.23 -1.71 8.91
C LYS A 456 15.17 -2.10 10.04
N ASP A 457 16.49 -2.03 9.77
CA ASP A 457 17.55 -2.40 10.73
C ASP A 457 18.15 -1.15 11.42
N ILE A 458 17.59 0.05 11.14
CA ILE A 458 18.07 1.29 11.72
C ILE A 458 17.29 1.57 13.01
N LEU A 459 17.87 1.26 14.15
CA LEU A 459 17.31 1.58 15.46
C LEU A 459 17.45 3.10 15.70
N ILE A 460 16.34 3.80 15.84
CA ILE A 460 16.30 5.19 16.30
C ILE A 460 15.71 5.20 17.71
N ARG A 461 16.46 5.72 18.65
CA ARG A 461 16.31 5.68 20.12
C ARG A 461 15.02 6.25 20.73
N ASN A 462 14.02 6.68 19.97
CA ASN A 462 12.77 7.16 20.57
C ASN A 462 11.98 6.09 21.35
N ASN A 463 12.37 4.79 21.26
CA ASN A 463 11.70 3.72 21.98
C ASN A 463 12.39 3.29 23.30
N ILE A 464 13.66 3.67 23.53
CA ILE A 464 14.39 3.22 24.72
C ILE A 464 13.99 4.02 25.97
N LYS A 465 13.56 5.27 25.81
CA LYS A 465 13.02 6.06 26.95
C LYS A 465 11.69 5.53 27.48
N ALA A 466 10.91 4.83 26.67
CA ALA A 466 9.63 4.24 27.10
C ALA A 466 9.81 2.92 27.87
N GLU A 467 10.81 2.11 27.52
CA GLU A 467 11.07 0.84 28.22
C GLU A 467 11.76 0.99 29.57
N LYS A 468 12.59 2.04 29.75
CA LYS A 468 13.23 2.30 31.07
C LYS A 468 12.27 2.82 32.14
N THR A 469 11.07 3.30 31.78
CA THR A 469 10.03 3.71 32.76
C THR A 469 9.24 2.52 33.29
N ASP A 470 9.25 1.37 32.62
CA ASP A 470 8.50 0.18 33.02
C ASP A 470 9.29 -0.81 33.91
N TYR A 471 10.61 -0.57 34.12
CA TYR A 471 11.45 -1.40 34.99
C TYR A 471 11.75 -0.77 36.37
N ASN A 472 11.17 0.39 36.67
CA ASN A 472 11.32 1.07 37.96
C ASN A 472 9.95 1.25 38.67
N LEU A 473 9.19 0.16 38.78
CA LEU A 473 8.05 0.07 39.71
C LEU A 473 8.10 -1.29 40.40
#